data_48695c50163d3e175b86b92416f42fdb
#
_entry.id   48695c50163d3e175b86b92416f42fdb
#
_cell.length_a   1.000
_cell.length_b   1.000
_cell.length_c   1.000
_cell.angle_alpha   90.00
_cell.angle_beta   90.00
_cell.angle_gamma   90.00
#
_symmetry.space_group_name_H-M   'P 1'
#
loop_
_entity.id
_entity.type
_entity.pdbx_description
1 polymer ?
#
loop_
_entity_poly.entity_id
_entity_poly.type
_entity_poly.pdbx_seq_one_letter_code
_entity_poly.pdbx_strand_id
1 'polypeptide(L)'
;MAGDTKERILETALELFAQSGYLGTSMSDIAKELGITKGALYKHYTSKQEILNSIVERMNKMDYERAEEYEMPETEPDGFAEAYLQTPIEKIRTYSMAQFDHWTKEHFSSNFRKMLTLEQYRDPKLAQLYHDYLATGPTEYMAAIFRKLTDSDEAAMQLALEFYGPMFLLYSVYDGADEKESIAPMLSTHIDRFIAKIESGYRKSGISI
;
A
#
# COMPACT_ATOMS: atom_id res chain seq x y z
N MET A 1 -15.40 -17.16 -18.63
CA MET A 1 -15.30 -16.30 -19.82
C MET A 1 -15.66 -14.82 -19.55
N ALA A 2 -16.83 -14.45 -18.98
CA ALA A 2 -17.12 -13.02 -18.72
C ALA A 2 -16.28 -12.42 -17.57
N GLY A 3 -15.96 -13.19 -16.54
CA GLY A 3 -15.10 -12.76 -15.42
C GLY A 3 -13.64 -12.53 -15.85
N ASP A 4 -13.14 -13.38 -16.72
CA ASP A 4 -11.80 -13.26 -17.31
C ASP A 4 -11.62 -11.97 -18.13
N THR A 5 -12.67 -11.57 -18.88
CA THR A 5 -12.61 -10.33 -19.68
C THR A 5 -12.64 -9.07 -18.78
N LYS A 6 -13.44 -9.05 -17.72
CA LYS A 6 -13.45 -7.91 -16.77
C LYS A 6 -12.10 -7.75 -16.11
N GLU A 7 -11.49 -8.85 -15.67
CA GLU A 7 -10.19 -8.86 -15.03
C GLU A 7 -9.11 -8.31 -15.96
N ARG A 8 -9.04 -8.80 -17.20
CA ARG A 8 -8.11 -8.30 -18.21
C ARG A 8 -8.29 -6.80 -18.48
N ILE A 9 -9.54 -6.30 -18.47
CA ILE A 9 -9.81 -4.86 -18.64
C ILE A 9 -9.21 -4.07 -17.46
N LEU A 10 -9.38 -4.54 -16.22
CA LEU A 10 -8.82 -3.87 -15.03
C LEU A 10 -7.30 -3.83 -15.08
N GLU A 11 -6.65 -4.94 -15.38
CA GLU A 11 -5.19 -5.04 -15.46
C GLU A 11 -4.63 -4.13 -16.55
N THR A 12 -5.16 -4.23 -17.78
CA THR A 12 -4.70 -3.39 -18.88
C THR A 12 -4.96 -1.89 -18.64
N ALA A 13 -6.12 -1.55 -18.07
CA ALA A 13 -6.42 -0.16 -17.73
C ALA A 13 -5.44 0.39 -16.68
N LEU A 14 -5.15 -0.40 -15.64
CA LEU A 14 -4.23 0.00 -14.59
C LEU A 14 -2.79 0.13 -15.11
N GLU A 15 -2.35 -0.74 -16.00
CA GLU A 15 -1.05 -0.60 -16.68
C GLU A 15 -0.94 0.72 -17.44
N LEU A 16 -1.96 1.06 -18.23
CA LEU A 16 -2.01 2.33 -18.96
C LEU A 16 -2.06 3.54 -18.02
N PHE A 17 -2.82 3.44 -16.90
CA PHE A 17 -2.87 4.49 -15.89
C PHE A 17 -1.52 4.68 -15.21
N ALA A 18 -0.79 3.60 -14.95
CA ALA A 18 0.56 3.66 -14.36
C ALA A 18 1.61 4.26 -15.30
N GLN A 19 1.44 4.09 -16.62
CA GLN A 19 2.36 4.59 -17.64
C GLN A 19 2.07 6.03 -18.06
N SER A 20 0.81 6.36 -18.31
CA SER A 20 0.38 7.60 -18.95
C SER A 20 -0.46 8.51 -18.03
N GLY A 21 -0.73 8.07 -16.83
CA GLY A 21 -1.66 8.69 -15.89
C GLY A 21 -3.13 8.35 -16.19
N TYR A 22 -3.94 8.39 -15.14
CA TYR A 22 -5.39 8.21 -15.26
C TYR A 22 -6.01 9.26 -16.18
N LEU A 23 -5.64 10.53 -15.99
CA LEU A 23 -6.17 11.63 -16.83
C LEU A 23 -5.73 11.49 -18.30
N GLY A 24 -4.51 11.01 -18.54
CA GLY A 24 -3.94 10.84 -19.88
C GLY A 24 -4.50 9.66 -20.68
N THR A 25 -5.19 8.72 -20.04
CA THR A 25 -5.69 7.48 -20.65
C THR A 25 -7.19 7.59 -20.94
N SER A 26 -7.62 7.18 -22.14
CA SER A 26 -9.02 7.13 -22.55
C SER A 26 -9.57 5.71 -22.64
N MET A 27 -10.90 5.57 -22.63
CA MET A 27 -11.58 4.28 -22.93
C MET A 27 -11.19 3.73 -24.32
N SER A 28 -10.82 4.59 -25.26
CA SER A 28 -10.36 4.17 -26.59
C SER A 28 -8.97 3.56 -26.55
N ASP A 29 -8.08 4.09 -25.71
CA ASP A 29 -6.72 3.57 -25.52
C ASP A 29 -6.78 2.18 -24.89
N ILE A 30 -7.61 2.01 -23.87
CA ILE A 30 -7.84 0.70 -23.21
C ILE A 30 -8.39 -0.32 -24.21
N ALA A 31 -9.40 0.04 -24.99
CA ALA A 31 -9.97 -0.87 -25.99
C ALA A 31 -8.95 -1.25 -27.06
N LYS A 32 -8.13 -0.29 -27.51
CA LYS A 32 -7.06 -0.51 -28.48
C LYS A 32 -6.00 -1.47 -27.95
N GLU A 33 -5.54 -1.29 -26.72
CA GLU A 33 -4.53 -2.14 -26.07
C GLU A 33 -5.03 -3.58 -25.92
N LEU A 34 -6.30 -3.74 -25.55
CA LEU A 34 -6.96 -5.05 -25.45
C LEU A 34 -7.24 -5.71 -26.79
N GLY A 35 -7.10 -5.01 -27.91
CA GLY A 35 -7.47 -5.51 -29.24
C GLY A 35 -8.98 -5.73 -29.42
N ILE A 36 -9.83 -4.96 -28.68
CA ILE A 36 -11.29 -5.06 -28.75
C ILE A 36 -11.91 -3.75 -29.26
N THR A 37 -13.17 -3.83 -29.71
CA THR A 37 -13.89 -2.61 -30.06
C THR A 37 -14.28 -1.80 -28.83
N LYS A 38 -14.38 -0.48 -28.95
CA LYS A 38 -14.88 0.40 -27.90
C LYS A 38 -16.27 -0.02 -27.40
N GLY A 39 -17.15 -0.44 -28.32
CA GLY A 39 -18.48 -0.97 -27.97
C GLY A 39 -18.43 -2.25 -27.13
N ALA A 40 -17.44 -3.12 -27.36
CA ALA A 40 -17.24 -4.31 -26.55
C ALA A 40 -16.76 -3.94 -25.13
N LEU A 41 -15.86 -2.96 -25.00
CA LEU A 41 -15.43 -2.44 -23.69
C LEU A 41 -16.59 -1.85 -22.89
N TYR A 42 -17.46 -1.05 -23.54
CA TYR A 42 -18.63 -0.45 -22.89
C TYR A 42 -19.71 -1.45 -22.42
N LYS A 43 -19.68 -2.68 -22.89
CA LYS A 43 -20.53 -3.77 -22.33
C LYS A 43 -20.08 -4.23 -20.94
N HIS A 44 -18.84 -3.99 -20.59
CA HIS A 44 -18.25 -4.39 -19.30
C HIS A 44 -18.15 -3.23 -18.31
N TYR A 45 -17.80 -2.04 -18.78
CA TYR A 45 -17.61 -0.83 -17.99
C TYR A 45 -18.18 0.39 -18.72
N THR A 46 -19.09 1.10 -18.08
CA THR A 46 -19.78 2.25 -18.67
C THR A 46 -18.94 3.53 -18.73
N SER A 47 -17.86 3.57 -17.95
CA SER A 47 -16.96 4.71 -17.86
C SER A 47 -15.57 4.32 -17.34
N LYS A 48 -14.58 5.19 -17.58
CA LYS A 48 -13.24 5.09 -16.99
C LYS A 48 -13.28 5.17 -15.46
N GLN A 49 -14.21 5.96 -14.92
CA GLN A 49 -14.41 6.06 -13.47
C GLN A 49 -14.90 4.74 -12.86
N GLU A 50 -15.76 4.00 -13.55
CA GLU A 50 -16.21 2.67 -13.08
C GLU A 50 -15.04 1.67 -13.05
N ILE A 51 -14.14 1.73 -14.04
CA ILE A 51 -12.91 0.94 -14.03
C ILE A 51 -12.04 1.31 -12.82
N LEU A 52 -11.83 2.60 -12.57
CA LEU A 52 -11.05 3.05 -11.41
C LEU A 52 -11.67 2.59 -10.09
N ASN A 53 -13.00 2.70 -9.95
CA ASN A 53 -13.69 2.24 -8.74
C ASN A 53 -13.46 0.73 -8.51
N SER A 54 -13.55 -0.08 -9.57
CA SER A 54 -13.29 -1.52 -9.49
C SER A 54 -11.83 -1.85 -9.18
N ILE A 55 -10.87 -1.02 -9.64
CA ILE A 55 -9.46 -1.13 -9.25
C ILE A 55 -9.29 -0.87 -7.75
N VAL A 56 -9.89 0.20 -7.22
CA VAL A 56 -9.85 0.52 -5.78
C VAL A 56 -10.49 -0.59 -4.94
N GLU A 57 -11.65 -1.10 -5.37
CA GLU A 57 -12.33 -2.21 -4.70
C GLU A 57 -11.44 -3.48 -4.64
N ARG A 58 -10.76 -3.80 -5.74
CA ARG A 58 -9.80 -4.91 -5.78
C ARG A 58 -8.61 -4.67 -4.85
N MET A 59 -8.06 -3.44 -4.79
CA MET A 59 -6.98 -3.11 -3.87
C MET A 59 -7.39 -3.31 -2.41
N ASN A 60 -8.56 -2.79 -2.01
CA ASN A 60 -9.10 -2.99 -0.66
C ASN A 60 -9.23 -4.48 -0.31
N LYS A 61 -9.73 -5.28 -1.26
CA LYS A 61 -9.85 -6.73 -1.07
C LYS A 61 -8.49 -7.40 -0.89
N MET A 62 -7.50 -7.03 -1.71
CA MET A 62 -6.15 -7.59 -1.62
C MET A 62 -5.47 -7.23 -0.29
N ASP A 63 -5.67 -6.01 0.21
CA ASP A 63 -5.14 -5.57 1.50
C ASP A 63 -5.79 -6.35 2.67
N TYR A 64 -7.11 -6.54 2.61
CA TYR A 64 -7.83 -7.34 3.59
C TYR A 64 -7.35 -8.81 3.59
N GLU A 65 -7.32 -9.47 2.42
CA GLU A 65 -6.87 -10.86 2.27
C GLU A 65 -5.43 -11.05 2.77
N ARG A 66 -4.56 -10.05 2.57
CA ARG A 66 -3.19 -10.09 3.09
C ARG A 66 -3.15 -9.96 4.62
N ALA A 67 -3.93 -9.06 5.20
CA ALA A 67 -4.01 -8.94 6.65
C ALA A 67 -4.50 -10.26 7.29
N GLU A 68 -5.49 -10.91 6.69
CA GLU A 68 -5.95 -12.25 7.11
C GLU A 68 -4.86 -13.32 6.95
N GLU A 69 -4.18 -13.38 5.80
CA GLU A 69 -3.11 -14.37 5.53
C GLU A 69 -2.00 -14.31 6.58
N TYR A 70 -1.64 -13.09 6.99
CA TYR A 70 -0.63 -12.87 8.03
C TYR A 70 -1.24 -12.84 9.43
N GLU A 71 -2.54 -13.13 9.58
CA GLU A 71 -3.29 -13.11 10.85
C GLU A 71 -3.01 -11.82 11.64
N MET A 72 -2.95 -10.69 10.95
CA MET A 72 -2.80 -9.39 11.60
C MET A 72 -4.11 -9.01 12.31
N PRO A 73 -4.05 -8.25 13.42
CA PRO A 73 -5.26 -7.81 14.09
C PRO A 73 -6.19 -7.03 13.15
N GLU A 74 -7.51 -7.30 13.23
CA GLU A 74 -8.52 -6.56 12.50
C GLU A 74 -8.55 -5.09 12.94
N THR A 75 -8.85 -4.19 11.99
CA THR A 75 -8.84 -2.74 12.19
C THR A 75 -10.11 -2.19 12.88
N GLU A 76 -10.77 -2.98 13.72
CA GLU A 76 -11.90 -2.47 14.50
C GLU A 76 -11.43 -1.47 15.59
N PRO A 77 -12.19 -0.38 15.85
CA PRO A 77 -11.70 0.78 16.58
C PRO A 77 -11.26 0.51 18.02
N ASP A 78 -11.89 -0.45 18.69
CA ASP A 78 -11.64 -0.73 20.10
C ASP A 78 -10.68 -1.93 20.29
N GLY A 79 -9.50 -1.68 20.85
CA GLY A 79 -8.52 -2.72 21.21
C GLY A 79 -7.51 -3.06 20.12
N PHE A 80 -7.62 -2.48 18.91
CA PHE A 80 -6.72 -2.74 17.79
C PHE A 80 -5.23 -2.49 18.13
N ALA A 81 -4.91 -1.35 18.74
CA ALA A 81 -3.53 -1.01 19.08
C ALA A 81 -2.93 -1.96 20.10
N GLU A 82 -3.71 -2.39 21.11
CA GLU A 82 -3.32 -3.41 22.08
C GLU A 82 -3.07 -4.76 21.42
N ALA A 83 -3.97 -5.21 20.56
CA ALA A 83 -3.81 -6.47 19.83
C ALA A 83 -2.57 -6.45 18.95
N TYR A 84 -2.29 -5.34 18.28
CA TYR A 84 -1.10 -5.17 17.45
C TYR A 84 0.19 -5.24 18.28
N LEU A 85 0.23 -4.59 19.44
CA LEU A 85 1.39 -4.63 20.34
C LEU A 85 1.60 -6.00 21.00
N GLN A 86 0.56 -6.84 21.10
CA GLN A 86 0.67 -8.23 21.55
C GLN A 86 1.05 -9.19 20.40
N THR A 87 1.06 -8.72 19.15
CA THR A 87 1.46 -9.53 18.01
C THR A 87 2.96 -9.82 18.08
N PRO A 88 3.40 -11.09 17.90
CA PRO A 88 4.81 -11.43 17.92
C PRO A 88 5.62 -10.57 16.93
N ILE A 89 6.77 -10.08 17.38
CA ILE A 89 7.60 -9.14 16.61
C ILE A 89 8.02 -9.71 15.24
N GLU A 90 8.30 -11.01 15.18
CA GLU A 90 8.63 -11.70 13.92
C GLU A 90 7.47 -11.69 12.91
N LYS A 91 6.24 -11.68 13.42
CA LYS A 91 5.05 -11.59 12.58
C LYS A 91 4.89 -10.17 11.99
N ILE A 92 5.11 -9.15 12.81
CA ILE A 92 5.13 -7.75 12.36
C ILE A 92 6.22 -7.55 11.31
N ARG A 93 7.42 -8.09 11.56
CA ARG A 93 8.53 -8.06 10.61
C ARG A 93 8.16 -8.72 9.28
N THR A 94 7.64 -9.94 9.34
CA THR A 94 7.25 -10.70 8.14
C THR A 94 6.15 -9.98 7.36
N TYR A 95 5.13 -9.46 8.04
CA TYR A 95 4.07 -8.68 7.44
C TYR A 95 4.59 -7.39 6.78
N SER A 96 5.50 -6.67 7.45
CA SER A 96 6.09 -5.45 6.88
C SER A 96 6.89 -5.73 5.60
N MET A 97 7.62 -6.86 5.56
CA MET A 97 8.31 -7.31 4.34
C MET A 97 7.32 -7.70 3.23
N ALA A 98 6.23 -8.40 3.58
CA ALA A 98 5.18 -8.74 2.64
C ALA A 98 4.47 -7.50 2.07
N GLN A 99 4.22 -6.49 2.89
CA GLN A 99 3.70 -5.19 2.43
C GLN A 99 4.65 -4.50 1.44
N PHE A 100 5.95 -4.55 1.69
CA PHE A 100 6.92 -4.00 0.75
C PHE A 100 6.90 -4.76 -0.59
N ASP A 101 6.87 -6.08 -0.55
CA ASP A 101 6.79 -6.93 -1.74
C ASP A 101 5.50 -6.68 -2.52
N HIS A 102 4.39 -6.52 -1.83
CA HIS A 102 3.11 -6.12 -2.41
C HIS A 102 3.22 -4.82 -3.22
N TRP A 103 3.74 -3.77 -2.62
CA TRP A 103 3.83 -2.46 -3.27
C TRP A 103 4.93 -2.36 -4.34
N THR A 104 5.86 -3.32 -4.41
CA THR A 104 7.00 -3.27 -5.34
C THR A 104 6.99 -4.37 -6.39
N LYS A 105 6.67 -5.62 -6.01
CA LYS A 105 6.80 -6.81 -6.88
C LYS A 105 5.48 -7.24 -7.49
N GLU A 106 4.36 -7.10 -6.77
CA GLU A 106 3.07 -7.49 -7.31
C GLU A 106 2.62 -6.49 -8.38
N HIS A 107 2.34 -7.00 -9.57
CA HIS A 107 2.09 -6.20 -10.76
C HIS A 107 0.92 -5.22 -10.57
N PHE A 108 -0.20 -5.69 -10.01
CA PHE A 108 -1.39 -4.86 -9.82
C PHE A 108 -1.14 -3.73 -8.81
N SER A 109 -0.63 -4.04 -7.64
CA SER A 109 -0.39 -3.08 -6.56
C SER A 109 0.70 -2.07 -6.89
N SER A 110 1.79 -2.52 -7.54
CA SER A 110 2.87 -1.62 -7.97
C SER A 110 2.39 -0.63 -9.03
N ASN A 111 1.54 -1.06 -9.96
CA ASN A 111 0.93 -0.16 -10.95
C ASN A 111 -0.07 0.80 -10.31
N PHE A 112 -0.86 0.35 -9.32
CA PHE A 112 -1.75 1.22 -8.56
C PHE A 112 -0.98 2.33 -7.84
N ARG A 113 0.11 1.99 -7.14
CA ARG A 113 1.00 2.95 -6.50
C ARG A 113 1.58 3.95 -7.51
N LYS A 114 2.07 3.48 -8.66
CA LYS A 114 2.63 4.34 -9.72
C LYS A 114 1.59 5.30 -10.29
N MET A 115 0.38 4.80 -10.57
CA MET A 115 -0.73 5.65 -11.01
C MET A 115 -1.04 6.76 -9.99
N LEU A 116 -1.18 6.42 -8.70
CA LEU A 116 -1.43 7.39 -7.65
C LEU A 116 -0.29 8.41 -7.53
N THR A 117 0.95 7.97 -7.65
CA THR A 117 2.14 8.85 -7.63
C THR A 117 2.13 9.85 -8.77
N LEU A 118 1.69 9.47 -9.99
CA LEU A 118 1.57 10.38 -11.12
C LEU A 118 0.45 11.40 -10.95
N GLU A 119 -0.64 11.01 -10.32
CA GLU A 119 -1.88 11.80 -10.30
C GLU A 119 -2.08 12.63 -9.02
N GLN A 120 -1.27 12.42 -7.98
CA GLN A 120 -1.42 13.11 -6.68
C GLN A 120 -1.45 14.65 -6.78
N TYR A 121 -0.85 15.22 -7.82
CA TYR A 121 -0.83 16.68 -8.06
C TYR A 121 -1.79 17.15 -9.16
N ARG A 122 -2.55 16.23 -9.78
CA ARG A 122 -3.37 16.52 -10.96
C ARG A 122 -4.87 16.37 -10.71
N ASP A 123 -5.26 15.47 -9.80
CA ASP A 123 -6.65 15.18 -9.48
C ASP A 123 -6.85 15.08 -7.96
N PRO A 124 -7.73 15.90 -7.35
CA PRO A 124 -7.92 15.90 -5.90
C PRO A 124 -8.42 14.57 -5.32
N LYS A 125 -9.19 13.77 -6.09
CA LYS A 125 -9.68 12.47 -5.63
C LYS A 125 -8.56 11.42 -5.63
N LEU A 126 -7.70 11.46 -6.65
CA LEU A 126 -6.54 10.59 -6.71
C LEU A 126 -5.45 11.03 -5.72
N ALA A 127 -5.34 12.33 -5.43
CA ALA A 127 -4.53 12.83 -4.32
C ALA A 127 -5.00 12.27 -2.98
N GLN A 128 -6.32 12.24 -2.73
CA GLN A 128 -6.86 11.64 -1.51
C GLN A 128 -6.51 10.15 -1.42
N LEU A 129 -6.73 9.38 -2.49
CA LEU A 129 -6.33 7.96 -2.53
C LEU A 129 -4.82 7.77 -2.30
N TYR A 130 -3.98 8.65 -2.88
CA TYR A 130 -2.55 8.62 -2.60
C TYR A 130 -2.24 8.80 -1.11
N HIS A 131 -2.88 9.75 -0.46
CA HIS A 131 -2.74 9.99 0.97
C HIS A 131 -3.22 8.80 1.79
N ASP A 132 -4.39 8.25 1.46
CA ASP A 132 -4.99 7.14 2.20
C ASP A 132 -4.15 5.86 2.13
N TYR A 133 -3.60 5.53 0.96
CA TYR A 133 -2.84 4.29 0.74
C TYR A 133 -1.35 4.39 1.03
N LEU A 134 -0.73 5.57 0.79
CA LEU A 134 0.74 5.66 0.71
C LEU A 134 1.37 6.72 1.62
N ALA A 135 0.62 7.66 2.16
CA ALA A 135 1.20 8.75 2.94
C ALA A 135 0.55 8.87 4.33
N THR A 136 -0.47 9.72 4.46
CA THR A 136 -1.10 10.02 5.75
C THR A 136 -1.75 8.79 6.38
N GLY A 137 -2.46 7.97 5.59
CA GLY A 137 -3.13 6.76 6.08
C GLY A 137 -2.19 5.80 6.82
N PRO A 138 -1.11 5.29 6.20
CA PRO A 138 -0.15 4.42 6.88
C PRO A 138 0.54 5.08 8.08
N THR A 139 0.85 6.38 8.02
CA THR A 139 1.49 7.07 9.16
C THR A 139 0.55 7.27 10.33
N GLU A 140 -0.71 7.63 10.10
CA GLU A 140 -1.74 7.75 11.14
C GLU A 140 -2.07 6.39 11.77
N TYR A 141 -2.17 5.35 10.96
CA TYR A 141 -2.35 3.97 11.41
C TYR A 141 -1.22 3.54 12.37
N MET A 142 0.03 3.73 11.98
CA MET A 142 1.19 3.41 12.82
C MET A 142 1.26 4.29 14.06
N ALA A 143 0.94 5.59 13.96
CA ALA A 143 0.88 6.49 15.11
C ALA A 143 -0.18 6.07 16.12
N ALA A 144 -1.34 5.58 15.66
CA ALA A 144 -2.38 5.04 16.55
C ALA A 144 -1.88 3.84 17.38
N ILE A 145 -1.06 2.97 16.78
CA ILE A 145 -0.41 1.86 17.49
C ILE A 145 0.63 2.40 18.49
N PHE A 146 1.54 3.27 18.04
CA PHE A 146 2.63 3.78 18.87
C PHE A 146 2.19 4.74 19.97
N ARG A 147 0.96 5.29 19.88
CA ARG A 147 0.35 6.08 20.97
C ARG A 147 0.29 5.32 22.30
N LYS A 148 0.22 4.01 22.26
CA LYS A 148 0.27 3.16 23.47
C LYS A 148 1.68 3.00 24.06
N LEU A 149 2.70 3.37 23.30
CA LEU A 149 4.12 3.28 23.70
C LEU A 149 4.71 4.65 24.05
N THR A 150 3.97 5.75 23.94
CA THR A 150 4.49 7.11 24.06
C THR A 150 3.61 7.96 24.95
N ASP A 151 4.19 9.06 25.46
CA ASP A 151 3.50 10.00 26.36
C ASP A 151 2.74 11.12 25.60
N SER A 152 2.86 11.19 24.27
CA SER A 152 2.22 12.21 23.45
C SER A 152 1.94 11.75 22.02
N ASP A 153 0.92 12.38 21.39
CA ASP A 153 0.59 12.17 19.98
C ASP A 153 1.76 12.56 19.05
N GLU A 154 2.51 13.59 19.41
CA GLU A 154 3.68 14.02 18.66
C GLU A 154 4.78 12.93 18.66
N ALA A 155 5.09 12.36 19.82
CA ALA A 155 6.06 11.27 19.93
C ALA A 155 5.60 10.01 19.18
N ALA A 156 4.30 9.69 19.23
CA ALA A 156 3.74 8.57 18.46
C ALA A 156 3.90 8.79 16.95
N MET A 157 3.60 9.99 16.46
CA MET A 157 3.79 10.35 15.05
C MET A 157 5.26 10.31 14.63
N GLN A 158 6.20 10.73 15.49
CA GLN A 158 7.63 10.63 15.21
C GLN A 158 8.07 9.16 15.05
N LEU A 159 7.59 8.26 15.91
CA LEU A 159 7.86 6.82 15.76
C LEU A 159 7.24 6.26 14.48
N ALA A 160 6.05 6.68 14.10
CA ALA A 160 5.41 6.26 12.86
C ALA A 160 6.21 6.71 11.62
N LEU A 161 6.70 7.95 11.61
CA LEU A 161 7.56 8.47 10.55
C LEU A 161 8.92 7.76 10.50
N GLU A 162 9.52 7.47 11.65
CA GLU A 162 10.78 6.71 11.70
C GLU A 162 10.60 5.29 11.15
N PHE A 163 9.48 4.63 11.44
CA PHE A 163 9.20 3.28 10.96
C PHE A 163 8.87 3.25 9.47
N TYR A 164 7.87 4.04 9.06
CA TYR A 164 7.31 3.98 7.72
C TYR A 164 8.11 4.79 6.68
N GLY A 165 8.72 5.89 7.08
CA GLY A 165 9.43 6.79 6.15
C GLY A 165 10.49 6.10 5.29
N PRO A 166 11.39 5.28 5.84
CA PRO A 166 12.34 4.51 5.03
C PRO A 166 11.68 3.49 4.09
N MET A 167 10.62 2.81 4.52
CA MET A 167 9.85 1.90 3.65
C MET A 167 9.27 2.64 2.46
N PHE A 168 8.64 3.80 2.70
CA PHE A 168 8.08 4.65 1.67
C PHE A 168 9.15 5.15 0.68
N LEU A 169 10.31 5.59 1.18
CA LEU A 169 11.43 5.99 0.34
C LEU A 169 11.92 4.83 -0.54
N LEU A 170 12.00 3.63 0.03
CA LEU A 170 12.50 2.44 -0.67
C LEU A 170 11.60 1.99 -1.82
N TYR A 171 10.32 2.40 -1.89
CA TYR A 171 9.50 2.19 -3.09
C TYR A 171 10.09 2.88 -4.32
N SER A 172 10.50 4.14 -4.18
CA SER A 172 11.14 4.88 -5.27
C SER A 172 12.54 4.37 -5.59
N VAL A 173 13.30 3.98 -4.58
CA VAL A 173 14.63 3.36 -4.78
C VAL A 173 14.49 2.04 -5.54
N TYR A 174 13.50 1.20 -5.19
CA TYR A 174 13.21 -0.06 -5.87
C TYR A 174 12.83 0.15 -7.34
N ASP A 175 12.01 1.15 -7.64
CA ASP A 175 11.59 1.43 -9.01
C ASP A 175 12.77 1.85 -9.91
N GLY A 176 13.73 2.60 -9.36
CA GLY A 176 14.91 3.08 -10.08
C GLY A 176 16.13 2.16 -10.03
N ALA A 177 16.09 1.07 -9.27
CA ALA A 177 17.24 0.20 -9.11
C ALA A 177 17.40 -0.79 -10.29
N ASP A 178 18.64 -0.96 -10.75
CA ASP A 178 19.01 -2.02 -11.69
C ASP A 178 19.01 -3.39 -10.98
N GLU A 179 19.54 -3.46 -9.75
CA GLU A 179 19.60 -4.66 -8.91
C GLU A 179 18.56 -4.58 -7.78
N LYS A 180 17.32 -4.94 -8.10
CA LYS A 180 16.17 -4.84 -7.20
C LYS A 180 16.27 -5.73 -5.95
N GLU A 181 16.97 -6.84 -6.06
CA GLU A 181 17.20 -7.79 -4.97
C GLU A 181 17.98 -7.18 -3.80
N SER A 182 18.77 -6.12 -4.05
CA SER A 182 19.54 -5.42 -3.03
C SER A 182 18.67 -4.56 -2.09
N ILE A 183 17.44 -4.23 -2.46
CA ILE A 183 16.61 -3.27 -1.75
C ILE A 183 15.89 -3.91 -0.55
N ALA A 184 15.35 -5.12 -0.68
CA ALA A 184 14.67 -5.82 0.41
C ALA A 184 15.57 -6.01 1.66
N PRO A 185 16.86 -6.35 1.55
CA PRO A 185 17.79 -6.37 2.69
C PRO A 185 17.95 -5.03 3.41
N MET A 186 17.85 -3.90 2.70
CA MET A 186 17.91 -2.56 3.31
C MET A 186 16.70 -2.34 4.23
N LEU A 187 15.51 -2.70 3.75
CA LEU A 187 14.30 -2.62 4.56
C LEU A 187 14.36 -3.57 5.76
N SER A 188 14.77 -4.82 5.57
CA SER A 188 14.95 -5.78 6.66
C SER A 188 15.87 -5.23 7.75
N THR A 189 17.02 -4.68 7.37
CA THR A 189 17.96 -4.05 8.31
C THR A 189 17.32 -2.87 9.04
N HIS A 190 16.51 -2.06 8.35
CA HIS A 190 15.81 -0.93 8.98
C HIS A 190 14.81 -1.43 10.03
N ILE A 191 13.97 -2.41 9.68
CA ILE A 191 12.99 -2.98 10.59
C ILE A 191 13.67 -3.58 11.83
N ASP A 192 14.73 -4.36 11.66
CA ASP A 192 15.48 -4.97 12.77
C ASP A 192 16.06 -3.90 13.72
N ARG A 193 16.61 -2.81 13.19
CA ARG A 193 17.11 -1.69 14.00
C ARG A 193 16.02 -0.94 14.72
N PHE A 194 14.89 -0.72 14.08
CA PHE A 194 13.73 -0.07 14.69
C PHE A 194 13.17 -0.91 15.83
N ILE A 195 13.01 -2.22 15.64
CA ILE A 195 12.59 -3.16 16.67
C ILE A 195 13.53 -3.11 17.87
N ALA A 196 14.85 -3.23 17.65
CA ALA A 196 15.84 -3.18 18.72
C ALA A 196 15.80 -1.86 19.51
N LYS A 197 15.55 -0.74 18.81
CA LYS A 197 15.35 0.58 19.44
C LYS A 197 14.14 0.58 20.37
N ILE A 198 12.99 0.09 19.89
CA ILE A 198 11.75 0.02 20.66
C ILE A 198 11.96 -0.85 21.89
N GLU A 199 12.47 -2.08 21.74
CA GLU A 199 12.74 -2.99 22.86
C GLU A 199 13.68 -2.38 23.90
N SER A 200 14.74 -1.72 23.48
CA SER A 200 15.71 -1.10 24.41
C SER A 200 15.17 0.13 25.15
N GLY A 201 14.28 0.88 24.50
CA GLY A 201 13.63 2.06 25.07
C GLY A 201 12.59 1.70 26.13
N TYR A 202 11.75 0.70 25.85
CA TYR A 202 10.59 0.35 26.68
C TYR A 202 10.89 -0.66 27.79
N ARG A 203 11.91 -1.51 27.65
CA ARG A 203 12.43 -2.31 28.79
C ARG A 203 12.85 -1.46 29.99
N LYS A 204 13.33 -0.22 29.74
CA LYS A 204 13.67 0.73 30.81
C LYS A 204 12.44 1.32 31.51
N SER A 205 11.27 1.31 30.86
CA SER A 205 10.02 1.84 31.38
C SER A 205 9.14 0.78 32.09
N GLY A 206 9.59 -0.48 32.18
CA GLY A 206 8.86 -1.56 32.87
C GLY A 206 7.67 -2.12 32.09
N ILE A 207 7.50 -1.74 30.81
CA ILE A 207 6.47 -2.28 29.92
C ILE A 207 7.08 -3.51 29.23
N SER A 208 6.48 -4.70 29.48
CA SER A 208 6.82 -5.93 28.75
C SER A 208 6.13 -5.89 27.40
N ILE A 209 6.90 -5.92 26.33
CA ILE A 209 6.44 -6.08 24.95
C ILE A 209 6.67 -7.53 24.55
#